data_9d400824495ecfad105c20904f4a2252
#
_entry.id   9d400824495ecfad105c20904f4a2252
#
_cell.length_a   1.000
_cell.length_b   1.000
_cell.length_c   1.000
_cell.angle_alpha   90.00
_cell.angle_beta   90.00
_cell.angle_gamma   90.00
#
_symmetry.space_group_name_H-M   'P 1'
#
loop_
_entity.id
_entity.type
_entity.pdbx_description
1 polymer ?
#
loop_
_entity_poly.entity_id
_entity_poly.type
_entity_poly.pdbx_seq_one_letter_code
_entity_poly.pdbx_strand_id
1 'polypeptide(L)'
;MLILNINGPINSGKSTVSKILVDMLPNATFIEVDDLMSDEEQEKLGLSLKQGWKERHNRLNQKLKALKESGEYEMVIFAYPIADNTYQDWKAMEDNKTKFLNVTLAPSLEECLKNRGTRELDDWDRNRIREMYEEGYQNRPYSDFIINNDHQTPKETAEVIENFVKHAYSSCKIG
;
A
#
# COMPACT_ATOMS: atom_id res chain seq x y z
N MET A 1 -8.89 -15.26 -1.83
CA MET A 1 -7.84 -14.41 -1.23
C MET A 1 -8.18 -12.93 -1.49
N LEU A 2 -7.91 -12.06 -0.55
CA LEU A 2 -7.96 -10.60 -0.78
C LEU A 2 -6.54 -10.05 -0.88
N ILE A 3 -6.26 -9.30 -1.94
CA ILE A 3 -5.04 -8.51 -2.09
C ILE A 3 -5.41 -7.06 -1.78
N LEU A 4 -4.82 -6.47 -0.74
CA LEU A 4 -5.11 -5.11 -0.30
C LEU A 4 -3.88 -4.22 -0.42
N ASN A 5 -3.95 -3.22 -1.29
CA ASN A 5 -2.96 -2.15 -1.33
C ASN A 5 -3.40 -0.98 -0.44
N ILE A 6 -2.51 -0.52 0.41
CA ILE A 6 -2.65 0.77 1.09
C ILE A 6 -1.84 1.80 0.30
N ASN A 7 -2.56 2.62 -0.46
CA ASN A 7 -2.02 3.70 -1.29
C ASN A 7 -1.93 5.01 -0.50
N GLY A 8 -1.22 5.98 -1.05
CA GLY A 8 -1.12 7.36 -0.56
C GLY A 8 0.27 7.94 -0.76
N PRO A 9 0.44 9.24 -0.57
CA PRO A 9 1.74 9.90 -0.70
C PRO A 9 2.75 9.42 0.35
N ILE A 10 4.00 9.82 0.19
CA ILE A 10 5.04 9.61 1.21
C ILE A 10 4.56 10.23 2.52
N ASN A 11 4.88 9.59 3.63
CA ASN A 11 4.54 10.03 4.99
C ASN A 11 3.02 10.07 5.33
N SER A 12 2.16 9.42 4.52
CA SER A 12 0.73 9.30 4.83
C SER A 12 0.38 8.26 5.90
N GLY A 13 1.35 7.46 6.35
CA GLY A 13 1.17 6.44 7.40
C GLY A 13 0.88 5.02 6.87
N LYS A 14 1.05 4.76 5.58
CA LYS A 14 0.75 3.46 4.93
C LYS A 14 1.28 2.24 5.67
N SER A 15 2.60 2.15 5.85
CA SER A 15 3.23 0.98 6.47
C SER A 15 2.79 0.80 7.93
N THR A 16 2.65 1.91 8.68
CA THR A 16 2.19 1.86 10.07
C THR A 16 0.77 1.30 10.18
N VAL A 17 -0.14 1.81 9.36
CA VAL A 17 -1.54 1.34 9.31
C VAL A 17 -1.62 -0.10 8.84
N SER A 18 -0.82 -0.48 7.83
CA SER A 18 -0.79 -1.86 7.32
C SER A 18 -0.34 -2.88 8.37
N LYS A 19 0.66 -2.55 9.19
CA LYS A 19 1.14 -3.41 10.28
C LYS A 19 0.04 -3.61 11.35
N ILE A 20 -0.68 -2.56 11.71
CA ILE A 20 -1.81 -2.66 12.64
C ILE A 20 -2.94 -3.50 12.04
N LEU A 21 -3.26 -3.33 10.76
CA LEU A 21 -4.31 -4.09 10.08
C LEU A 21 -4.04 -5.60 10.07
N VAL A 22 -2.79 -6.03 9.91
CA VAL A 22 -2.43 -7.46 9.97
C VAL A 22 -2.78 -8.06 11.32
N ASP A 23 -2.52 -7.33 12.40
CA ASP A 23 -2.84 -7.79 13.77
C ASP A 23 -4.35 -7.86 14.04
N MET A 24 -5.16 -7.08 13.30
CA MET A 24 -6.61 -7.02 13.46
C MET A 24 -7.36 -8.00 12.56
N LEU A 25 -6.76 -8.43 11.44
CA LEU A 25 -7.42 -9.25 10.43
C LEU A 25 -6.97 -10.71 10.53
N PRO A 26 -7.91 -11.66 10.60
CA PRO A 26 -7.54 -13.07 10.70
C PRO A 26 -6.88 -13.57 9.41
N ASN A 27 -5.85 -14.40 9.59
CA ASN A 27 -5.12 -15.04 8.48
C ASN A 27 -4.61 -14.04 7.42
N ALA A 28 -4.10 -12.87 7.88
CA ALA A 28 -3.52 -11.82 7.05
C ALA A 28 -1.99 -11.82 7.14
N THR A 29 -1.34 -11.36 6.09
CA THR A 29 0.11 -11.07 6.09
C THR A 29 0.39 -9.70 5.48
N PHE A 30 1.51 -9.07 5.88
CA PHE A 30 1.97 -7.80 5.34
C PHE A 30 3.29 -7.98 4.59
N ILE A 31 3.37 -7.40 3.41
CA ILE A 31 4.61 -7.29 2.63
C ILE A 31 5.11 -5.86 2.74
N GLU A 32 6.21 -5.66 3.46
CA GLU A 32 6.95 -4.40 3.39
C GLU A 32 7.70 -4.35 2.06
N VAL A 33 7.35 -3.40 1.20
CA VAL A 33 7.90 -3.34 -0.16
C VAL A 33 9.38 -2.92 -0.15
N ASP A 34 9.76 -2.10 0.83
CA ASP A 34 11.15 -1.66 0.98
C ASP A 34 12.09 -2.83 1.35
N ASP A 35 11.58 -3.87 2.03
CA ASP A 35 12.33 -5.07 2.38
C ASP A 35 12.54 -6.03 1.19
N LEU A 36 11.86 -5.81 0.06
CA LEU A 36 12.00 -6.69 -1.11
C LEU A 36 13.35 -6.52 -1.83
N MET A 37 14.01 -5.40 -1.63
CA MET A 37 15.38 -5.16 -2.11
C MET A 37 16.01 -4.05 -1.25
N SER A 38 17.14 -4.34 -0.62
CA SER A 38 17.86 -3.34 0.15
C SER A 38 18.57 -2.31 -0.76
N ASP A 39 18.92 -1.15 -0.20
CA ASP A 39 19.68 -0.14 -0.92
C ASP A 39 21.08 -0.63 -1.28
N GLU A 40 21.71 -1.45 -0.41
CA GLU A 40 23.00 -2.09 -0.70
C GLU A 40 22.90 -3.07 -1.89
N GLU A 41 21.81 -3.82 -1.97
CA GLU A 41 21.55 -4.72 -3.10
C GLU A 41 21.31 -3.93 -4.39
N GLN A 42 20.54 -2.85 -4.31
CA GLN A 42 20.30 -1.95 -5.43
C GLN A 42 21.61 -1.37 -5.98
N GLU A 43 22.49 -0.90 -5.09
CA GLU A 43 23.79 -0.35 -5.44
C GLU A 43 24.71 -1.40 -6.08
N LYS A 44 24.78 -2.61 -5.51
CA LYS A 44 25.55 -3.74 -6.06
C LYS A 44 25.10 -4.13 -7.47
N LEU A 45 23.80 -4.00 -7.75
CA LEU A 45 23.24 -4.27 -9.08
C LEU A 45 23.38 -3.08 -10.04
N GLY A 46 23.94 -1.96 -9.62
CA GLY A 46 24.11 -0.74 -10.42
C GLY A 46 22.80 -0.13 -10.90
N LEU A 47 21.71 -0.32 -10.14
CA LEU A 47 20.40 0.16 -10.52
C LEU A 47 20.20 1.62 -10.10
N SER A 48 19.72 2.45 -11.02
CA SER A 48 19.21 3.78 -10.68
C SER A 48 17.99 3.66 -9.76
N LEU A 49 17.62 4.75 -9.07
CA LEU A 49 16.44 4.79 -8.20
C LEU A 49 15.17 4.29 -8.92
N LYS A 50 14.93 4.74 -10.15
CA LYS A 50 13.79 4.31 -10.96
C LYS A 50 13.82 2.81 -11.28
N GLN A 51 15.00 2.27 -11.59
CA GLN A 51 15.17 0.83 -11.86
C GLN A 51 15.00 0.01 -10.59
N GLY A 52 15.47 0.51 -9.43
CA GLY A 52 15.27 -0.11 -8.14
C GLY A 52 13.78 -0.23 -7.78
N TRP A 53 12.99 0.82 -8.00
CA TRP A 53 11.55 0.77 -7.80
C TRP A 53 10.85 -0.22 -8.74
N LYS A 54 11.28 -0.29 -9.99
CA LYS A 54 10.77 -1.28 -10.94
C LYS A 54 11.09 -2.72 -10.49
N GLU A 55 12.27 -2.94 -9.96
CA GLU A 55 12.66 -4.27 -9.46
C GLU A 55 11.87 -4.65 -8.20
N ARG A 56 11.70 -3.73 -7.23
CA ARG A 56 10.81 -3.96 -6.07
C ARG A 56 9.39 -4.30 -6.50
N HIS A 57 8.86 -3.62 -7.51
CA HIS A 57 7.55 -3.94 -8.08
C HIS A 57 7.50 -5.35 -8.69
N ASN A 58 8.52 -5.74 -9.46
CA ASN A 58 8.62 -7.09 -10.03
C ASN A 58 8.64 -8.17 -8.93
N ARG A 59 9.42 -7.97 -7.88
CA ARG A 59 9.50 -8.88 -6.73
C ARG A 59 8.20 -8.95 -5.95
N LEU A 60 7.53 -7.81 -5.78
CA LEU A 60 6.19 -7.78 -5.18
C LEU A 60 5.21 -8.62 -5.99
N ASN A 61 5.18 -8.45 -7.32
CA ASN A 61 4.31 -9.23 -8.21
C ASN A 61 4.59 -10.73 -8.12
N GLN A 62 5.85 -11.14 -8.07
CA GLN A 62 6.24 -12.55 -7.91
C GLN A 62 5.76 -13.09 -6.56
N LYS A 63 5.95 -12.33 -5.47
CA LYS A 63 5.53 -12.72 -4.13
C LYS A 63 4.00 -12.82 -4.01
N LEU A 64 3.26 -11.87 -4.58
CA LEU A 64 1.79 -11.91 -4.62
C LEU A 64 1.27 -13.14 -5.38
N LYS A 65 1.87 -13.49 -6.52
CA LYS A 65 1.53 -14.69 -7.28
C LYS A 65 1.80 -15.96 -6.48
N ALA A 66 2.98 -16.07 -5.86
CA ALA A 66 3.32 -17.22 -5.03
C ALA A 66 2.36 -17.40 -3.84
N LEU A 67 1.99 -16.32 -3.15
CA LEU A 67 1.03 -16.36 -2.05
C LEU A 67 -0.39 -16.69 -2.52
N LYS A 68 -0.78 -16.23 -3.71
CA LYS A 68 -2.05 -16.61 -4.33
C LYS A 68 -2.09 -18.10 -4.66
N GLU A 69 -1.01 -18.66 -5.18
CA GLU A 69 -0.90 -20.08 -5.55
C GLU A 69 -0.85 -21.00 -4.31
N SER A 70 -0.13 -20.59 -3.26
CA SER A 70 -0.03 -21.35 -2.03
C SER A 70 -1.35 -21.43 -1.25
N GLY A 71 -2.16 -20.37 -1.31
CA GLY A 71 -3.38 -20.23 -0.53
C GLY A 71 -3.13 -20.15 0.99
N GLU A 72 -1.90 -19.84 1.40
CA GLU A 72 -1.49 -19.81 2.81
C GLU A 72 -2.24 -18.74 3.62
N TYR A 73 -2.56 -17.61 2.99
CA TYR A 73 -3.25 -16.49 3.62
C TYR A 73 -4.58 -16.17 2.94
N GLU A 74 -5.56 -15.77 3.74
CA GLU A 74 -6.82 -15.25 3.24
C GLU A 74 -6.68 -13.81 2.73
N MET A 75 -5.71 -13.07 3.31
CA MET A 75 -5.46 -11.67 2.97
C MET A 75 -3.97 -11.35 2.90
N VAL A 76 -3.57 -10.65 1.85
CA VAL A 76 -2.22 -10.10 1.68
C VAL A 76 -2.31 -8.60 1.59
N ILE A 77 -1.65 -7.91 2.51
CA ILE A 77 -1.60 -6.44 2.59
C ILE A 77 -0.21 -5.97 2.17
N PHE A 78 -0.14 -4.89 1.43
CA PHE A 78 1.11 -4.19 1.16
C PHE A 78 0.89 -2.69 1.05
N ALA A 79 1.95 -1.91 1.20
CA ALA A 79 1.92 -0.45 1.17
C ALA A 79 2.69 0.05 -0.06
N TYR A 80 1.98 0.53 -1.09
CA TYR A 80 2.60 0.99 -2.32
C TYR A 80 1.89 2.21 -2.91
N PRO A 81 2.62 3.29 -3.29
CA PRO A 81 2.03 4.42 -3.99
C PRO A 81 1.69 4.00 -5.43
N ILE A 82 0.40 3.78 -5.68
CA ILE A 82 -0.08 3.17 -6.92
C ILE A 82 -0.12 4.17 -8.08
N ALA A 83 0.33 3.74 -9.26
CA ALA A 83 0.17 4.42 -10.54
C ALA A 83 -0.71 3.58 -11.48
N ASP A 84 -1.16 4.15 -12.60
CA ASP A 84 -2.12 3.52 -13.49
C ASP A 84 -1.68 2.14 -14.00
N ASN A 85 -0.41 2.02 -14.41
CA ASN A 85 0.15 0.75 -14.88
C ASN A 85 0.23 -0.31 -13.76
N THR A 86 0.63 0.07 -12.56
CA THR A 86 0.69 -0.84 -11.41
C THR A 86 -0.69 -1.28 -10.95
N TYR A 87 -1.69 -0.40 -11.05
CA TYR A 87 -3.08 -0.76 -10.79
C TYR A 87 -3.57 -1.87 -11.74
N GLN A 88 -3.29 -1.73 -13.04
CA GLN A 88 -3.70 -2.72 -14.03
C GLN A 88 -3.06 -4.09 -13.79
N ASP A 89 -1.77 -4.13 -13.40
CA ASP A 89 -1.06 -5.37 -13.10
C ASP A 89 -1.73 -6.13 -11.94
N TRP A 90 -2.14 -5.43 -10.87
CA TRP A 90 -2.76 -6.08 -9.71
C TRP A 90 -4.25 -6.37 -9.94
N LYS A 91 -4.95 -5.50 -10.66
CA LYS A 91 -6.34 -5.76 -11.06
C LYS A 91 -6.45 -7.00 -11.93
N ALA A 92 -5.47 -7.27 -12.79
CA ALA A 92 -5.39 -8.47 -13.60
C ALA A 92 -5.16 -9.77 -12.79
N MET A 93 -4.80 -9.68 -11.50
CA MET A 93 -4.72 -10.85 -10.62
C MET A 93 -6.08 -11.32 -10.08
N GLU A 94 -7.14 -10.55 -10.28
CA GLU A 94 -8.50 -10.94 -9.86
C GLU A 94 -8.99 -12.15 -10.63
N ASP A 95 -9.70 -13.02 -9.91
CA ASP A 95 -10.42 -14.15 -10.43
C ASP A 95 -11.60 -14.52 -9.50
N ASN A 96 -12.22 -15.67 -9.69
CA ASN A 96 -13.35 -16.13 -8.88
C ASN A 96 -12.99 -16.34 -7.38
N LYS A 97 -11.70 -16.40 -7.04
CA LYS A 97 -11.19 -16.68 -5.68
C LYS A 97 -10.34 -15.54 -5.12
N THR A 98 -9.95 -14.61 -5.96
CA THR A 98 -9.02 -13.53 -5.58
C THR A 98 -9.61 -12.19 -5.96
N LYS A 99 -9.64 -11.24 -5.03
CA LYS A 99 -10.06 -9.86 -5.23
C LYS A 99 -8.91 -8.91 -4.91
N PHE A 100 -8.80 -7.82 -5.66
CA PHE A 100 -7.89 -6.71 -5.39
C PHE A 100 -8.68 -5.49 -4.91
N LEU A 101 -8.25 -4.90 -3.80
CA LEU A 101 -8.75 -3.63 -3.28
C LEU A 101 -7.61 -2.64 -3.12
N ASN A 102 -7.90 -1.38 -3.43
CA ASN A 102 -6.98 -0.25 -3.27
C ASN A 102 -7.59 0.80 -2.33
N VAL A 103 -7.04 0.93 -1.14
CA VAL A 103 -7.45 1.94 -0.14
C VAL A 103 -6.42 3.05 -0.12
N THR A 104 -6.87 4.30 -0.25
CA THR A 104 -5.98 5.46 -0.29
C THR A 104 -6.05 6.24 1.02
N LEU A 105 -4.89 6.41 1.68
CA LEU A 105 -4.72 7.38 2.75
C LEU A 105 -4.47 8.76 2.12
N ALA A 106 -5.31 9.70 2.45
CA ALA A 106 -5.32 11.04 1.87
C ALA A 106 -5.27 12.13 2.97
N PRO A 107 -4.22 12.15 3.83
CA PRO A 107 -4.04 13.26 4.75
C PRO A 107 -3.77 14.53 3.94
N SER A 108 -3.85 15.70 4.58
CA SER A 108 -3.48 16.96 3.94
C SER A 108 -1.98 17.01 3.61
N LEU A 109 -1.61 17.82 2.63
CA LEU A 109 -0.20 18.06 2.30
C LEU A 109 0.58 18.54 3.53
N GLU A 110 -0.03 19.41 4.33
CA GLU A 110 0.58 19.94 5.55
C GLU A 110 0.92 18.81 6.53
N GLU A 111 0.00 17.85 6.73
CA GLU A 111 0.24 16.69 7.60
C GLU A 111 1.36 15.79 7.07
N CYS A 112 1.43 15.58 5.76
CA CYS A 112 2.52 14.78 5.17
C CYS A 112 3.90 15.46 5.27
N LEU A 113 3.95 16.79 5.35
CA LEU A 113 5.20 17.55 5.48
C LEU A 113 5.73 17.67 6.92
N LYS A 114 4.99 17.18 7.91
CA LYS A 114 5.44 17.14 9.32
C LYS A 114 6.36 15.95 9.57
N ASN A 115 7.37 16.14 10.41
CA ASN A 115 8.12 15.01 10.95
C ASN A 115 7.21 14.18 11.86
N ARG A 116 7.16 12.85 11.66
CA ARG A 116 6.27 11.95 12.40
C ARG A 116 7.05 10.78 13.00
N GLY A 117 6.83 10.53 14.28
CA GLY A 117 7.53 9.47 15.01
C GLY A 117 9.05 9.68 14.95
N THR A 118 9.77 8.68 14.47
CA THR A 118 11.24 8.72 14.30
C THR A 118 11.68 9.19 12.92
N ARG A 119 10.73 9.49 11.99
CA ARG A 119 11.06 9.91 10.63
C ARG A 119 11.30 11.41 10.59
N GLU A 120 12.51 11.78 10.23
CA GLU A 120 12.88 13.13 9.85
C GLU A 120 12.88 13.23 8.32
N LEU A 121 12.13 14.20 7.78
CA LEU A 121 12.05 14.44 6.34
C LEU A 121 13.21 15.33 5.92
N ASP A 122 13.94 14.91 4.90
CA ASP A 122 14.91 15.75 4.22
C ASP A 122 14.26 16.62 3.12
N ASP A 123 15.05 17.41 2.41
CA ASP A 123 14.57 18.28 1.34
C ASP A 123 14.05 17.48 0.13
N TRP A 124 14.65 16.33 -0.16
CA TRP A 124 14.19 15.44 -1.21
C TRP A 124 12.80 14.85 -0.87
N ASP A 125 12.63 14.33 0.34
CA ASP A 125 11.34 13.83 0.84
C ASP A 125 10.25 14.90 0.69
N ARG A 126 10.53 16.13 1.17
CA ARG A 126 9.56 17.23 1.14
C ARG A 126 9.18 17.63 -0.28
N ASN A 127 10.14 17.68 -1.19
CA ASN A 127 9.89 17.97 -2.59
C ASN A 127 9.08 16.83 -3.24
N ARG A 128 9.47 15.57 -2.99
CA ARG A 128 8.76 14.41 -3.54
C ARG A 128 7.31 14.33 -3.02
N ILE A 129 7.07 14.65 -1.75
CA ILE A 129 5.71 14.73 -1.21
C ILE A 129 4.86 15.75 -1.99
N ARG A 130 5.37 16.96 -2.26
CA ARG A 130 4.65 17.98 -3.04
C ARG A 130 4.32 17.48 -4.46
N GLU A 131 5.30 16.93 -5.16
CA GLU A 131 5.10 16.33 -6.48
C GLU A 131 4.01 15.26 -6.45
N MET A 132 4.00 14.37 -5.44
CA MET A 132 2.98 13.32 -5.32
C MET A 132 1.57 13.90 -5.14
N TYR A 133 1.43 15.04 -4.46
CA TYR A 133 0.13 15.73 -4.36
C TYR A 133 -0.29 16.35 -5.71
N GLU A 134 0.64 16.94 -6.46
CA GLU A 134 0.39 17.42 -7.82
C GLU A 134 0.03 16.28 -8.77
N GLU A 135 0.67 15.14 -8.64
CA GLU A 135 0.39 13.91 -9.38
C GLU A 135 -0.92 13.21 -8.94
N GLY A 136 -1.57 13.65 -7.86
CA GLY A 136 -2.86 13.15 -7.40
C GLY A 136 -2.82 11.81 -6.67
N TYR A 137 -1.72 11.44 -5.99
CA TYR A 137 -1.63 10.19 -5.24
C TYR A 137 -2.63 10.08 -4.07
N GLN A 138 -3.10 11.19 -3.54
CA GLN A 138 -4.13 11.26 -2.50
C GLN A 138 -5.56 11.04 -3.03
N ASN A 139 -5.77 11.07 -4.36
CA ASN A 139 -7.10 11.00 -4.97
C ASN A 139 -7.07 10.23 -6.30
N ARG A 140 -6.58 8.98 -6.27
CA ARG A 140 -6.57 8.14 -7.47
C ARG A 140 -7.97 7.67 -7.84
N PRO A 141 -8.39 7.73 -9.12
CA PRO A 141 -9.75 7.39 -9.56
C PRO A 141 -10.10 5.90 -9.38
N TYR A 142 -9.11 5.05 -9.19
CA TYR A 142 -9.25 3.62 -8.94
C TYR A 142 -9.08 3.25 -7.46
N SER A 143 -9.25 4.21 -6.56
CA SER A 143 -9.35 3.93 -5.12
C SER A 143 -10.74 3.41 -4.79
N ASP A 144 -10.82 2.20 -4.23
CA ASP A 144 -12.08 1.63 -3.74
C ASP A 144 -12.58 2.36 -2.50
N PHE A 145 -11.65 2.94 -1.74
CA PHE A 145 -11.94 3.76 -0.57
C PHE A 145 -10.85 4.81 -0.35
N ILE A 146 -11.23 6.04 0.02
CA ILE A 146 -10.31 7.15 0.31
C ILE A 146 -10.60 7.65 1.72
N ILE A 147 -9.54 7.79 2.54
CA ILE A 147 -9.64 8.21 3.94
C ILE A 147 -8.77 9.44 4.15
N ASN A 148 -9.39 10.54 4.58
CA ASN A 148 -8.63 11.63 5.21
C ASN A 148 -8.34 11.22 6.66
N ASN A 149 -7.06 11.02 6.97
CA ASN A 149 -6.60 10.57 8.28
C ASN A 149 -5.84 11.64 9.08
N ASP A 150 -6.08 12.93 8.79
CA ASP A 150 -5.41 14.06 9.46
C ASP A 150 -5.61 14.06 10.98
N HIS A 151 -6.80 13.70 11.42
CA HIS A 151 -7.20 13.74 12.83
C HIS A 151 -7.38 12.35 13.45
N GLN A 152 -6.88 11.33 12.77
CA GLN A 152 -6.97 9.94 13.23
C GLN A 152 -5.62 9.43 13.70
N THR A 153 -5.62 8.67 14.76
CA THR A 153 -4.50 7.82 15.11
C THR A 153 -4.34 6.70 14.07
N PRO A 154 -3.15 6.10 13.93
CA PRO A 154 -2.97 4.95 13.05
C PRO A 154 -3.93 3.80 13.35
N LYS A 155 -4.30 3.59 14.62
CA LYS A 155 -5.25 2.56 15.04
C LYS A 155 -6.67 2.89 14.58
N GLU A 156 -7.15 4.10 14.78
CA GLU A 156 -8.46 4.53 14.30
C GLU A 156 -8.57 4.43 12.78
N THR A 157 -7.51 4.82 12.05
CA THR A 157 -7.45 4.65 10.60
C THR A 157 -7.53 3.15 10.21
N ALA A 158 -6.81 2.28 10.91
CA ALA A 158 -6.86 0.84 10.67
C ALA A 158 -8.26 0.26 10.96
N GLU A 159 -8.95 0.67 12.03
CA GLU A 159 -10.32 0.26 12.35
C GLU A 159 -11.32 0.66 11.25
N VAL A 160 -11.17 1.85 10.68
CA VAL A 160 -12.01 2.30 9.55
C VAL A 160 -11.78 1.42 8.32
N ILE A 161 -10.52 1.10 8.02
CA ILE A 161 -10.17 0.24 6.88
C ILE A 161 -10.66 -1.20 7.12
N GLU A 162 -10.47 -1.73 8.33
CA GLU A 162 -10.96 -3.07 8.69
C GLU A 162 -12.47 -3.20 8.44
N ASN A 163 -13.25 -2.22 8.89
CA ASN A 163 -14.70 -2.19 8.67
C ASN A 163 -15.05 -2.17 7.17
N PHE A 164 -14.37 -1.33 6.38
CA PHE A 164 -14.56 -1.30 4.93
C PHE A 164 -14.25 -2.66 4.28
N VAL A 165 -13.11 -3.25 4.63
CA VAL A 165 -12.65 -4.53 4.08
C VAL A 165 -13.62 -5.66 4.44
N LYS A 166 -14.09 -5.73 5.69
CA LYS A 166 -15.08 -6.74 6.13
C LYS A 166 -16.38 -6.66 5.32
N HIS A 167 -16.89 -5.46 5.05
CA HIS A 167 -18.08 -5.26 4.23
C HIS A 167 -17.85 -5.66 2.77
N ALA A 168 -16.75 -5.19 2.18
CA ALA A 168 -16.40 -5.51 0.79
C ALA A 168 -16.14 -7.01 0.57
N TYR A 169 -15.55 -7.69 1.55
CA TYR A 169 -15.23 -9.13 1.47
C TYR A 169 -16.45 -10.02 1.74
N SER A 170 -17.33 -9.62 2.66
CA SER A 170 -18.56 -10.37 2.95
C SER A 170 -19.51 -10.40 1.75
N SER A 171 -19.55 -9.35 0.96
CA SER A 171 -20.34 -9.27 -0.28
C SER A 171 -19.86 -10.23 -1.37
N CYS A 172 -18.62 -10.72 -1.28
CA CYS A 172 -18.05 -11.64 -2.27
C CYS A 172 -18.24 -13.12 -1.91
N LYS A 173 -18.61 -13.46 -0.66
CA LYS A 173 -18.86 -14.87 -0.24
C LYS A 173 -20.31 -15.34 -0.53
N ILE A 174 -21.18 -14.48 -1.04
CA ILE A 174 -22.62 -14.75 -1.25
C ILE A 174 -22.94 -15.00 -2.74
N GLY A 175 -21.93 -15.03 -3.61
CA GLY A 175 -22.11 -15.27 -5.05
C GLY A 175 -21.72 -16.68 -5.49
#